data_b1373987b0ef0f4f679249580f138b5a
#
_entry.id   b1373987b0ef0f4f679249580f138b5a
#
_cell.length_a   1.000
_cell.length_b   1.000
_cell.length_c   1.000
_cell.angle_alpha   90.00
_cell.angle_beta   90.00
_cell.angle_gamma   90.00
#
_symmetry.space_group_name_H-M   'P 1'
#
loop_
_entity.id
_entity.type
_entity.pdbx_description
1 polymer ?
#
loop_
_entity_poly.entity_id
_entity_poly.type
_entity_poly.pdbx_seq_one_letter_code
_entity_poly.pdbx_strand_id
1 'polypeptide(L)'
;MIVVIGSPVGRQTEHGIEAGGTAATVARVAASAGADVQLVGKVGEGAAGDAVLLSLAQARVGHVAVLRDASRETPITASAPDADGVLDPIEVTGEADGDGESAVAVAVAQEAAGSSLDSGDLELALRYLPDYRVVVVTETLGEPALATVSAAARWAGAQLIVVVPSGTNGRGMPDDATVLESPPADPDGAFAAVIGAYATALDRGASPAEAFATASVGSGWAAVVD
;
A
#
# COMPACT_ATOMS: atom_id res chain seq x y z
N MET A 1 -9.49 14.90 -2.95
CA MET A 1 -8.12 14.29 -3.01
C MET A 1 -8.02 13.14 -2.02
N ILE A 2 -7.29 12.09 -2.37
CA ILE A 2 -7.00 10.92 -1.53
C ILE A 2 -5.54 10.98 -1.08
N VAL A 3 -5.28 10.77 0.21
CA VAL A 3 -3.92 10.60 0.74
C VAL A 3 -3.73 9.13 1.09
N VAL A 4 -2.72 8.49 0.51
CA VAL A 4 -2.33 7.12 0.83
C VAL A 4 -1.05 7.16 1.65
N ILE A 5 -1.07 6.58 2.83
CA ILE A 5 0.06 6.51 3.77
C ILE A 5 0.61 5.10 3.78
N GLY A 6 1.87 4.97 3.38
CA GLY A 6 2.60 3.71 3.36
C GLY A 6 3.79 3.77 2.41
N SER A 7 4.85 3.09 2.78
CA SER A 7 6.09 3.11 2.02
C SER A 7 6.01 2.16 0.82
N PRO A 8 6.19 2.68 -0.41
CA PRO A 8 6.18 1.84 -1.60
C PRO A 8 7.46 0.99 -1.67
N VAL A 9 7.36 -0.18 -2.29
CA VAL A 9 8.49 -1.04 -2.61
C VAL A 9 8.75 -1.03 -4.11
N GLY A 10 9.93 -1.47 -4.54
CA GLY A 10 10.21 -1.77 -5.93
C GLY A 10 9.64 -3.14 -6.31
N ARG A 11 8.98 -3.25 -7.45
CA ARG A 11 8.60 -4.52 -8.06
C ARG A 11 9.42 -4.70 -9.33
N GLN A 12 10.18 -5.80 -9.40
CA GLN A 12 10.94 -6.12 -10.60
C GLN A 12 9.99 -6.58 -11.72
N THR A 13 10.07 -5.95 -12.88
CA THR A 13 9.32 -6.32 -14.08
C THR A 13 10.29 -6.53 -15.24
N GLU A 14 9.80 -7.00 -16.39
CA GLU A 14 10.61 -7.11 -17.61
C GLU A 14 11.14 -5.75 -18.09
N HIS A 15 10.46 -4.66 -17.73
CA HIS A 15 10.80 -3.29 -18.15
C HIS A 15 11.64 -2.53 -17.10
N GLY A 16 11.97 -3.19 -15.97
CA GLY A 16 12.74 -2.58 -14.88
C GLY A 16 12.01 -2.60 -13.56
N ILE A 17 12.31 -1.65 -12.70
CA ILE A 17 11.71 -1.53 -11.37
C ILE A 17 10.52 -0.57 -11.44
N GLU A 18 9.35 -1.04 -11.03
CA GLU A 18 8.13 -0.25 -10.88
C GLU A 18 7.74 -0.09 -9.40
N ALA A 19 6.91 0.90 -9.11
CA ALA A 19 6.31 1.04 -7.79
C ALA A 19 5.34 -0.11 -7.50
N GLY A 20 5.57 -0.81 -6.41
CA GLY A 20 4.81 -1.96 -5.93
C GLY A 20 4.44 -1.84 -4.45
N GLY A 21 3.85 -2.91 -3.92
CA GLY A 21 3.31 -2.98 -2.57
C GLY A 21 1.90 -2.39 -2.47
N THR A 22 1.26 -2.60 -1.32
CA THR A 22 -0.13 -2.20 -1.09
C THR A 22 -0.35 -0.70 -1.30
N ALA A 23 0.53 0.14 -0.75
CA ALA A 23 0.44 1.60 -0.87
C ALA A 23 0.44 2.07 -2.33
N ALA A 24 1.41 1.61 -3.12
CA ALA A 24 1.53 1.99 -4.52
C ALA A 24 0.36 1.47 -5.36
N THR A 25 -0.12 0.25 -5.09
CA THR A 25 -1.26 -0.34 -5.80
C THR A 25 -2.55 0.43 -5.52
N VAL A 26 -2.85 0.71 -4.25
CA VAL A 26 -4.01 1.56 -3.85
C VAL A 26 -3.94 2.92 -4.55
N ALA A 27 -2.79 3.58 -4.49
CA ALA A 27 -2.61 4.90 -5.09
C ALA A 27 -2.78 4.88 -6.62
N ARG A 28 -2.20 3.88 -7.31
CA ARG A 28 -2.30 3.73 -8.77
C ARG A 28 -3.73 3.43 -9.22
N VAL A 29 -4.45 2.56 -8.52
CA VAL A 29 -5.85 2.25 -8.83
C VAL A 29 -6.71 3.49 -8.70
N ALA A 30 -6.58 4.23 -7.61
CA ALA A 30 -7.33 5.46 -7.40
C ALA A 30 -6.99 6.53 -8.46
N ALA A 31 -5.71 6.72 -8.78
CA ALA A 31 -5.26 7.65 -9.82
C ALA A 31 -5.76 7.26 -11.22
N SER A 32 -5.74 5.95 -11.55
CA SER A 32 -6.26 5.45 -12.83
C SER A 32 -7.76 5.67 -12.98
N ALA A 33 -8.50 5.65 -11.87
CA ALA A 33 -9.91 6.01 -11.82
C ALA A 33 -10.15 7.52 -11.88
N GLY A 34 -9.11 8.35 -11.98
CA GLY A 34 -9.20 9.80 -12.13
C GLY A 34 -9.28 10.57 -10.81
N ALA A 35 -9.00 9.94 -9.67
CA ALA A 35 -8.87 10.65 -8.41
C ALA A 35 -7.53 11.42 -8.35
N ASP A 36 -7.53 12.55 -7.64
CA ASP A 36 -6.29 13.22 -7.23
C ASP A 36 -5.73 12.49 -6.02
N VAL A 37 -4.52 11.93 -6.16
CA VAL A 37 -3.91 11.04 -5.16
C VAL A 37 -2.53 11.53 -4.79
N GLN A 38 -2.24 11.57 -3.50
CA GLN A 38 -0.91 11.83 -2.94
C GLN A 38 -0.45 10.63 -2.11
N LEU A 39 0.76 10.17 -2.36
CA LEU A 39 1.40 9.13 -1.56
C LEU A 39 2.32 9.77 -0.51
N VAL A 40 2.18 9.34 0.73
CA VAL A 40 3.05 9.66 1.87
C VAL A 40 3.77 8.40 2.27
N GLY A 41 5.10 8.41 2.22
CA GLY A 41 5.90 7.22 2.50
C GLY A 41 7.38 7.53 2.55
N LYS A 42 8.20 6.49 2.63
CA LYS A 42 9.66 6.59 2.53
C LYS A 42 10.20 5.66 1.46
N VAL A 43 11.23 6.11 0.77
CA VAL A 43 12.05 5.32 -0.17
C VAL A 43 13.52 5.56 0.13
N GLY A 44 14.37 4.60 -0.20
CA GLY A 44 15.82 4.79 -0.13
C GLY A 44 16.34 5.77 -1.17
N GLU A 45 17.54 6.28 -0.99
CA GLU A 45 18.22 7.21 -1.94
C GLU A 45 18.84 6.50 -3.16
N GLY A 46 18.79 5.18 -3.24
CA GLY A 46 19.39 4.41 -4.35
C GLY A 46 18.53 4.36 -5.61
N ALA A 47 19.07 3.72 -6.65
CA ALA A 47 18.43 3.57 -7.96
C ALA A 47 17.02 2.95 -7.92
N ALA A 48 16.77 2.05 -6.97
CA ALA A 48 15.44 1.47 -6.77
C ALA A 48 14.42 2.52 -6.29
N GLY A 49 14.82 3.40 -5.36
CA GLY A 49 13.98 4.52 -4.91
C GLY A 49 13.67 5.50 -6.04
N ASP A 50 14.66 5.83 -6.87
CA ASP A 50 14.48 6.71 -8.05
C ASP A 50 13.49 6.08 -9.05
N ALA A 51 13.63 4.79 -9.32
CA ALA A 51 12.74 4.07 -10.22
C ALA A 51 11.30 4.02 -9.70
N VAL A 52 11.13 3.81 -8.39
CA VAL A 52 9.81 3.84 -7.73
C VAL A 52 9.16 5.22 -7.87
N LEU A 53 9.90 6.30 -7.60
CA LEU A 53 9.38 7.67 -7.75
C LEU A 53 8.99 7.99 -9.18
N LEU A 54 9.82 7.57 -10.15
CA LEU A 54 9.52 7.74 -11.58
C LEU A 54 8.25 6.98 -11.98
N SER A 55 8.10 5.73 -11.50
CA SER A 55 6.92 4.90 -11.75
C SER A 55 5.63 5.53 -11.18
N LEU A 56 5.70 6.10 -9.96
CA LEU A 56 4.59 6.84 -9.36
C LEU A 56 4.20 8.07 -10.20
N ALA A 57 5.20 8.84 -10.65
CA ALA A 57 4.97 10.00 -11.52
C ALA A 57 4.29 9.61 -12.84
N GLN A 58 4.74 8.52 -13.48
CA GLN A 58 4.13 7.99 -14.70
C GLN A 58 2.68 7.55 -14.49
N ALA A 59 2.37 7.01 -13.31
CA ALA A 59 1.02 6.66 -12.91
C ALA A 59 0.15 7.86 -12.47
N ARG A 60 0.68 9.07 -12.53
CA ARG A 60 0.03 10.31 -12.06
C ARG A 60 -0.30 10.28 -10.57
N VAL A 61 0.47 9.57 -9.78
CA VAL A 61 0.42 9.60 -8.32
C VAL A 61 1.34 10.72 -7.84
N GLY A 62 0.79 11.66 -7.08
CA GLY A 62 1.58 12.69 -6.42
C GLY A 62 2.48 12.05 -5.36
N HIS A 63 3.74 12.45 -5.32
CA HIS A 63 4.76 11.88 -4.44
C HIS A 63 5.59 12.94 -3.75
N VAL A 64 5.07 14.17 -3.67
CA VAL A 64 5.77 15.30 -3.01
C VAL A 64 6.04 15.03 -1.52
N ALA A 65 5.25 14.18 -0.89
CA ALA A 65 5.38 13.77 0.50
C ALA A 65 6.03 12.37 0.66
N VAL A 66 6.65 11.83 -0.38
CA VAL A 66 7.50 10.65 -0.27
C VAL A 66 8.91 11.10 0.12
N LEU A 67 9.31 10.76 1.34
CA LEU A 67 10.60 11.12 1.91
C LEU A 67 11.69 10.18 1.40
N ARG A 68 12.89 10.73 1.21
CA ARG A 68 14.08 9.94 0.88
C ARG A 68 14.89 9.68 2.14
N ASP A 69 15.26 8.45 2.37
CA ASP A 69 16.01 8.02 3.54
C ASP A 69 17.34 7.38 3.10
N ALA A 70 18.45 8.12 3.35
CA ALA A 70 19.79 7.67 3.01
C ALA A 70 20.26 6.45 3.80
N SER A 71 19.63 6.19 4.93
CA SER A 71 19.98 5.06 5.80
C SER A 71 19.31 3.74 5.40
N ARG A 72 18.44 3.77 4.39
CA ARG A 72 17.63 2.62 3.95
C ARG A 72 17.77 2.37 2.46
N GLU A 73 17.64 1.12 2.08
CA GLU A 73 17.40 0.74 0.69
C GLU A 73 15.90 0.54 0.45
N THR A 74 15.44 0.86 -0.76
CA THR A 74 14.07 0.52 -1.16
C THR A 74 14.02 -0.99 -1.41
N PRO A 75 13.18 -1.75 -0.67
CA PRO A 75 13.04 -3.18 -0.91
C PRO A 75 12.55 -3.46 -2.33
N ILE A 76 13.06 -4.53 -2.94
CA ILE A 76 12.63 -4.96 -4.29
C ILE A 76 12.00 -6.34 -4.16
N THR A 77 10.75 -6.49 -4.61
CA THR A 77 10.07 -7.77 -4.71
C THR A 77 10.15 -8.29 -6.15
N ALA A 78 10.39 -9.59 -6.30
CA ALA A 78 10.28 -10.22 -7.62
C ALA A 78 8.80 -10.32 -8.01
N SER A 79 8.47 -10.07 -9.30
CA SER A 79 7.19 -10.50 -9.83
C SER A 79 7.10 -12.02 -9.75
N ALA A 80 5.95 -12.55 -9.34
CA ALA A 80 5.70 -13.97 -9.53
C ALA A 80 5.85 -14.27 -11.04
N PRO A 81 6.55 -15.35 -11.43
CA PRO A 81 6.59 -15.75 -12.84
C PRO A 81 5.17 -16.00 -13.29
N ASP A 82 4.82 -15.44 -14.47
CA ASP A 82 3.55 -15.72 -15.12
C ASP A 82 3.37 -17.24 -15.21
N ALA A 83 2.18 -17.72 -14.87
CA ALA A 83 1.86 -19.15 -14.74
C ALA A 83 2.06 -19.96 -16.05
N ASP A 84 2.43 -19.32 -17.16
CA ASP A 84 2.71 -19.94 -18.46
C ASP A 84 4.21 -20.22 -18.72
N GLY A 85 5.09 -19.86 -17.80
CA GLY A 85 6.51 -20.19 -17.88
C GLY A 85 6.79 -21.60 -17.38
N VAL A 86 6.74 -22.59 -18.27
CA VAL A 86 7.35 -23.91 -18.03
C VAL A 86 8.86 -23.71 -17.85
N LEU A 87 9.30 -23.60 -16.62
CA LEU A 87 10.72 -23.69 -16.32
C LEU A 87 11.07 -25.18 -16.33
N ASP A 88 11.91 -25.58 -17.29
CA ASP A 88 12.62 -26.84 -17.21
C ASP A 88 13.34 -26.94 -15.85
N PRO A 89 13.24 -28.05 -15.12
CA PRO A 89 13.89 -28.19 -13.84
C PRO A 89 15.41 -28.14 -14.04
N ILE A 90 16.04 -27.01 -13.69
CA ILE A 90 17.48 -26.96 -13.53
C ILE A 90 17.78 -27.82 -12.29
N GLU A 91 18.35 -29.01 -12.52
CA GLU A 91 18.92 -29.81 -11.46
C GLU A 91 20.04 -29.04 -10.77
N VAL A 92 19.71 -28.39 -9.68
CA VAL A 92 20.72 -27.88 -8.73
C VAL A 92 21.07 -29.02 -7.79
N THR A 93 22.07 -29.80 -8.19
CA THR A 93 22.78 -30.71 -7.25
C THR A 93 23.64 -29.87 -6.34
N GLY A 94 23.09 -29.50 -5.20
CA GLY A 94 23.80 -28.85 -4.11
C GLY A 94 23.04 -29.15 -2.82
N GLU A 95 23.62 -30.07 -2.03
CA GLU A 95 23.19 -30.31 -0.66
C GLU A 95 23.31 -28.99 0.12
N ALA A 96 22.19 -28.47 0.56
CA ALA A 96 22.11 -27.43 1.58
C ALA A 96 20.98 -27.80 2.54
N ASP A 97 21.35 -28.30 3.68
CA ASP A 97 20.51 -28.33 4.88
C ASP A 97 20.11 -26.89 5.22
N GLY A 98 18.82 -26.62 5.35
CA GLY A 98 18.33 -25.34 5.85
C GLY A 98 17.02 -24.91 5.21
N ASP A 99 15.97 -24.99 5.99
CA ASP A 99 14.63 -24.47 5.88
C ASP A 99 14.40 -23.48 4.72
N GLY A 100 13.76 -23.97 3.67
CA GLY A 100 13.34 -23.17 2.52
C GLY A 100 12.24 -22.17 2.90
N GLU A 101 12.63 -21.10 3.54
CA GLU A 101 11.77 -19.94 3.73
C GLU A 101 11.58 -19.29 2.36
N SER A 102 10.40 -19.50 1.81
CA SER A 102 9.99 -19.01 0.50
C SER A 102 10.26 -17.49 0.39
N ALA A 103 10.77 -17.03 -0.76
CA ALA A 103 11.01 -15.61 -1.04
C ALA A 103 9.76 -14.74 -0.81
N VAL A 104 8.56 -15.35 -0.87
CA VAL A 104 7.27 -14.74 -0.50
C VAL A 104 7.20 -14.45 1.00
N ALA A 105 7.73 -15.32 1.87
CA ALA A 105 7.78 -15.08 3.31
C ALA A 105 8.74 -13.95 3.67
N VAL A 106 9.83 -13.77 2.93
CA VAL A 106 10.77 -12.66 3.12
C VAL A 106 10.14 -11.33 2.73
N ALA A 107 9.35 -11.27 1.65
CA ALA A 107 8.63 -10.07 1.24
C ALA A 107 7.55 -9.67 2.28
N VAL A 108 6.80 -10.64 2.80
CA VAL A 108 5.80 -10.42 3.87
C VAL A 108 6.46 -10.01 5.19
N ALA A 109 7.63 -10.58 5.52
CA ALA A 109 8.39 -10.20 6.72
C ALA A 109 9.00 -8.79 6.62
N GLN A 110 9.31 -8.29 5.43
CA GLN A 110 9.79 -6.92 5.22
C GLN A 110 8.66 -5.89 5.28
N GLU A 111 7.45 -6.21 4.87
CA GLU A 111 6.26 -5.39 5.15
C GLU A 111 5.91 -5.37 6.65
N ALA A 112 6.21 -6.46 7.37
CA ALA A 112 6.03 -6.57 8.82
C ALA A 112 7.12 -5.85 9.65
N ALA A 113 8.22 -5.44 9.05
CA ALA A 113 9.25 -4.63 9.71
C ALA A 113 8.74 -3.20 9.88
N GLY A 114 8.03 -2.96 10.95
CA GLY A 114 7.42 -1.73 11.47
C GLY A 114 7.54 -0.45 10.63
N SER A 115 6.50 0.37 10.66
CA SER A 115 6.44 1.63 9.92
C SER A 115 7.75 2.42 9.99
N SER A 116 8.23 2.83 8.85
CA SER A 116 9.35 3.75 8.75
C SER A 116 8.93 5.21 8.98
N LEU A 117 7.62 5.48 9.00
CA LEU A 117 7.03 6.80 9.19
C LEU A 117 6.80 7.07 10.69
N ASP A 118 7.33 8.15 11.18
CA ASP A 118 7.04 8.63 12.53
C ASP A 118 5.96 9.73 12.55
N SER A 119 5.56 10.15 13.75
CA SER A 119 4.54 11.19 13.91
C SER A 119 4.96 12.54 13.34
N GLY A 120 6.25 12.86 13.36
CA GLY A 120 6.79 14.11 12.81
C GLY A 120 6.73 14.12 11.27
N ASP A 121 7.10 13.02 10.63
CA ASP A 121 6.99 12.84 9.18
C ASP A 121 5.54 13.04 8.72
N LEU A 122 4.60 12.42 9.43
CA LEU A 122 3.17 12.47 9.09
C LEU A 122 2.55 13.84 9.36
N GLU A 123 2.93 14.49 10.47
CA GLU A 123 2.49 15.86 10.76
C GLU A 123 2.95 16.82 9.66
N LEU A 124 4.22 16.71 9.25
CA LEU A 124 4.79 17.53 8.20
C LEU A 124 4.07 17.29 6.86
N ALA A 125 3.93 16.02 6.44
CA ALA A 125 3.29 15.66 5.19
C ALA A 125 1.84 16.15 5.12
N LEU A 126 1.03 15.84 6.13
CA LEU A 126 -0.40 16.20 6.16
C LEU A 126 -0.64 17.71 6.27
N ARG A 127 0.30 18.46 6.83
CA ARG A 127 0.24 19.94 6.86
C ARG A 127 0.37 20.55 5.46
N TYR A 128 1.17 19.94 4.59
CA TYR A 128 1.39 20.43 3.22
C TYR A 128 0.40 19.90 2.19
N LEU A 129 -0.45 18.95 2.57
CA LEU A 129 -1.48 18.36 1.69
C LEU A 129 -2.85 18.94 2.07
N PRO A 130 -3.34 19.97 1.36
CA PRO A 130 -4.65 20.57 1.66
C PRO A 130 -5.79 19.75 1.07
N ASP A 131 -7.00 19.92 1.63
CA ASP A 131 -8.28 19.50 1.03
C ASP A 131 -8.45 18.01 0.72
N TYR A 132 -7.80 17.12 1.50
CA TYR A 132 -8.04 15.69 1.36
C TYR A 132 -9.35 15.26 2.03
N ARG A 133 -10.07 14.35 1.38
CA ARG A 133 -11.34 13.79 1.86
C ARG A 133 -11.24 12.37 2.35
N VAL A 134 -10.20 11.65 1.91
CA VAL A 134 -9.95 10.26 2.27
C VAL A 134 -8.49 10.11 2.63
N VAL A 135 -8.22 9.45 3.73
CA VAL A 135 -6.87 9.01 4.15
C VAL A 135 -6.89 7.50 4.23
N VAL A 136 -5.94 6.84 3.56
CA VAL A 136 -5.77 5.39 3.57
C VAL A 136 -4.42 5.07 4.19
N VAL A 137 -4.41 4.36 5.30
CA VAL A 137 -3.19 3.86 5.95
C VAL A 137 -3.01 2.40 5.56
N THR A 138 -1.92 2.07 4.88
CA THR A 138 -1.66 0.74 4.33
C THR A 138 -0.52 0.00 5.02
N GLU A 139 0.16 0.64 5.98
CA GLU A 139 1.22 0.01 6.78
C GLU A 139 0.91 0.13 8.27
N THR A 140 1.51 -0.74 9.07
CA THR A 140 1.35 -0.70 10.53
C THR A 140 2.09 0.51 11.09
N LEU A 141 1.33 1.50 11.56
CA LEU A 141 1.86 2.67 12.23
C LEU A 141 2.00 2.44 13.74
N GLY A 142 3.05 3.00 14.35
CA GLY A 142 3.11 3.10 15.80
C GLY A 142 1.98 3.97 16.36
N GLU A 143 1.61 3.76 17.63
CA GLU A 143 0.50 4.48 18.28
C GLU A 143 0.59 6.02 18.13
N PRO A 144 1.75 6.70 18.33
CA PRO A 144 1.84 8.14 18.15
C PRO A 144 1.58 8.59 16.71
N ALA A 145 2.07 7.83 15.73
CA ALA A 145 1.91 8.11 14.31
C ALA A 145 0.44 7.94 13.88
N LEU A 146 -0.22 6.86 14.31
CA LEU A 146 -1.63 6.63 14.05
C LEU A 146 -2.52 7.70 14.69
N ALA A 147 -2.21 8.12 15.93
CA ALA A 147 -2.91 9.21 16.59
C ALA A 147 -2.80 10.54 15.81
N THR A 148 -1.62 10.84 15.25
CA THR A 148 -1.39 12.03 14.41
C THR A 148 -2.26 11.98 13.16
N VAL A 149 -2.29 10.85 12.44
CA VAL A 149 -3.12 10.67 11.25
C VAL A 149 -4.61 10.81 11.57
N SER A 150 -5.06 10.15 12.66
CA SER A 150 -6.46 10.21 13.10
C SER A 150 -6.89 11.64 13.47
N ALA A 151 -6.03 12.38 14.19
CA ALA A 151 -6.31 13.77 14.52
C ALA A 151 -6.40 14.66 13.26
N ALA A 152 -5.49 14.47 12.31
CA ALA A 152 -5.48 15.21 11.05
C ALA A 152 -6.71 14.89 10.19
N ALA A 153 -7.10 13.61 10.08
CA ALA A 153 -8.30 13.19 9.35
C ALA A 153 -9.57 13.81 9.95
N ARG A 154 -9.71 13.77 11.28
CA ARG A 154 -10.84 14.43 11.98
C ARG A 154 -10.88 15.94 11.75
N TRP A 155 -9.71 16.59 11.83
CA TRP A 155 -9.64 18.03 11.61
C TRP A 155 -10.06 18.42 10.19
N ALA A 156 -9.67 17.62 9.19
CA ALA A 156 -10.05 17.82 7.79
C ALA A 156 -11.47 17.35 7.46
N GLY A 157 -12.14 16.63 8.35
CA GLY A 157 -13.41 15.97 8.05
C GLY A 157 -13.29 14.83 7.04
N ALA A 158 -12.10 14.25 6.93
CA ALA A 158 -11.78 13.19 6.00
C ALA A 158 -12.18 11.81 6.53
N GLN A 159 -12.54 10.90 5.63
CA GLN A 159 -12.76 9.49 5.94
C GLN A 159 -11.39 8.81 6.16
N LEU A 160 -11.24 8.10 7.27
CA LEU A 160 -10.01 7.35 7.58
C LEU A 160 -10.24 5.87 7.33
N ILE A 161 -9.40 5.27 6.50
CA ILE A 161 -9.34 3.84 6.23
C ILE A 161 -8.00 3.34 6.78
N VAL A 162 -8.03 2.30 7.59
CA VAL A 162 -6.81 1.67 8.12
C VAL A 162 -6.80 0.20 7.73
N VAL A 163 -5.74 -0.18 7.02
CA VAL A 163 -5.49 -1.58 6.67
C VAL A 163 -4.65 -2.20 7.77
N VAL A 164 -5.12 -3.30 8.30
CA VAL A 164 -4.43 -4.04 9.36
C VAL A 164 -4.10 -5.46 8.89
N PRO A 165 -3.03 -6.08 9.41
CA PRO A 165 -2.73 -7.47 9.12
C PRO A 165 -3.85 -8.40 9.55
N SER A 166 -4.00 -9.52 8.83
CA SER A 166 -4.96 -10.58 9.16
C SER A 166 -4.85 -11.03 10.63
N GLY A 167 -5.99 -11.16 11.30
CA GLY A 167 -6.05 -11.59 12.69
C GLY A 167 -5.82 -10.49 13.75
N THR A 168 -5.63 -9.25 13.35
CA THR A 168 -5.43 -8.12 14.29
C THR A 168 -6.73 -7.72 14.99
N ASN A 169 -7.89 -8.05 14.43
CA ASN A 169 -9.23 -7.72 14.95
C ASN A 169 -9.45 -6.23 15.23
N GLY A 170 -8.74 -5.34 14.55
CA GLY A 170 -8.90 -3.89 14.69
C GLY A 170 -8.62 -3.30 16.06
N ARG A 171 -8.01 -4.05 16.99
CA ARG A 171 -7.72 -3.57 18.33
C ARG A 171 -6.75 -2.40 18.31
N GLY A 172 -7.08 -1.34 19.05
CA GLY A 172 -6.26 -0.13 19.13
C GLY A 172 -6.41 0.81 17.93
N MET A 173 -7.36 0.53 17.03
CA MET A 173 -7.67 1.43 15.92
C MET A 173 -8.62 2.54 16.37
N PRO A 174 -8.60 3.73 15.72
CA PRO A 174 -9.54 4.81 15.99
C PRO A 174 -10.99 4.39 15.75
N ASP A 175 -11.92 4.80 16.63
CA ASP A 175 -13.34 4.42 16.55
C ASP A 175 -14.04 4.96 15.29
N ASP A 176 -13.51 6.02 14.69
CA ASP A 176 -14.02 6.67 13.49
C ASP A 176 -13.34 6.18 12.19
N ALA A 177 -12.46 5.19 12.29
CA ALA A 177 -11.81 4.60 11.14
C ALA A 177 -12.58 3.39 10.58
N THR A 178 -12.60 3.28 9.25
CA THR A 178 -12.96 2.02 8.60
C THR A 178 -11.74 1.10 8.63
N VAL A 179 -11.82 0.00 9.38
CA VAL A 179 -10.73 -0.96 9.50
C VAL A 179 -10.95 -2.11 8.52
N LEU A 180 -9.96 -2.38 7.69
CA LEU A 180 -9.97 -3.47 6.71
C LEU A 180 -8.82 -4.43 7.02
N GLU A 181 -9.13 -5.72 7.19
CA GLU A 181 -8.08 -6.73 7.37
C GLU A 181 -7.55 -7.20 6.03
N SER A 182 -6.22 -7.14 5.85
CA SER A 182 -5.58 -7.67 4.66
C SER A 182 -5.63 -9.20 4.65
N PRO A 183 -5.76 -9.85 3.49
CA PRO A 183 -5.57 -11.29 3.41
C PRO A 183 -4.11 -11.64 3.77
N PRO A 184 -3.83 -12.90 4.13
CA PRO A 184 -2.47 -13.35 4.44
C PRO A 184 -1.48 -13.14 3.28
N ALA A 185 -1.98 -13.11 2.04
CA ALA A 185 -1.21 -12.80 0.84
C ALA A 185 -2.11 -12.10 -0.19
N ASP A 186 -1.55 -11.13 -0.91
CA ASP A 186 -2.22 -10.40 -2.00
C ASP A 186 -1.26 -10.31 -3.22
N PRO A 187 -0.87 -11.46 -3.81
CA PRO A 187 0.15 -11.51 -4.87
C PRO A 187 -0.25 -10.72 -6.11
N ASP A 188 -1.54 -10.70 -6.44
CA ASP A 188 -2.08 -10.01 -7.61
C ASP A 188 -2.50 -8.56 -7.29
N GLY A 189 -2.40 -8.14 -6.04
CA GLY A 189 -2.84 -6.81 -5.58
C GLY A 189 -4.35 -6.61 -5.65
N ALA A 190 -5.13 -7.69 -5.67
CA ALA A 190 -6.60 -7.63 -5.79
C ALA A 190 -7.23 -6.92 -4.59
N PHE A 191 -6.78 -7.23 -3.38
CA PHE A 191 -7.25 -6.58 -2.17
C PHE A 191 -6.88 -5.08 -2.17
N ALA A 192 -5.63 -4.75 -2.53
CA ALA A 192 -5.19 -3.36 -2.64
C ALA A 192 -6.00 -2.60 -3.71
N ALA A 193 -6.37 -3.26 -4.82
CA ALA A 193 -7.22 -2.66 -5.85
C ALA A 193 -8.64 -2.36 -5.33
N VAL A 194 -9.23 -3.24 -4.53
CA VAL A 194 -10.52 -2.98 -3.86
C VAL A 194 -10.44 -1.75 -2.97
N ILE A 195 -9.37 -1.62 -2.17
CA ILE A 195 -9.17 -0.45 -1.31
C ILE A 195 -9.07 0.83 -2.13
N GLY A 196 -8.32 0.82 -3.24
CA GLY A 196 -8.20 1.96 -4.14
C GLY A 196 -9.53 2.38 -4.77
N ALA A 197 -10.34 1.41 -5.20
CA ALA A 197 -11.68 1.64 -5.72
C ALA A 197 -12.64 2.18 -4.64
N TYR A 198 -12.58 1.61 -3.44
CA TYR A 198 -13.36 2.05 -2.28
C TYR A 198 -13.04 3.50 -1.90
N ALA A 199 -11.76 3.81 -1.74
CA ALA A 199 -11.30 5.17 -1.44
C ALA A 199 -11.75 6.18 -2.52
N THR A 200 -11.70 5.76 -3.79
CA THR A 200 -12.16 6.61 -4.93
C THR A 200 -13.66 6.89 -4.86
N ALA A 201 -14.46 5.90 -4.52
CA ALA A 201 -15.91 6.09 -4.38
C ALA A 201 -16.25 7.03 -3.21
N LEU A 202 -15.54 6.90 -2.08
CA LEU A 202 -15.67 7.82 -0.95
C LEU A 202 -15.25 9.25 -1.31
N ASP A 203 -14.14 9.44 -2.03
CA ASP A 203 -13.69 10.77 -2.46
C ASP A 203 -14.71 11.46 -3.39
N ARG A 204 -15.50 10.67 -4.13
CA ARG A 204 -16.63 11.15 -4.96
C ARG A 204 -17.91 11.43 -4.17
N GLY A 205 -17.91 11.14 -2.87
CA GLY A 205 -19.03 11.42 -1.97
C GLY A 205 -20.04 10.27 -1.81
N ALA A 206 -19.68 9.05 -2.24
CA ALA A 206 -20.49 7.88 -1.93
C ALA A 206 -20.50 7.60 -0.43
N SER A 207 -21.59 7.06 0.09
CA SER A 207 -21.62 6.55 1.44
C SER A 207 -20.69 5.31 1.58
N PRO A 208 -20.19 4.99 2.79
CA PRO A 208 -19.34 3.82 2.98
C PRO A 208 -19.94 2.51 2.45
N ALA A 209 -21.24 2.30 2.61
CA ALA A 209 -21.91 1.10 2.12
C ALA A 209 -21.97 1.05 0.58
N GLU A 210 -22.31 2.16 -0.08
CA GLU A 210 -22.33 2.26 -1.55
C GLU A 210 -20.93 2.14 -2.14
N ALA A 211 -19.94 2.76 -1.50
CA ALA A 211 -18.54 2.69 -1.91
C ALA A 211 -18.02 1.26 -1.86
N PHE A 212 -18.32 0.53 -0.77
CA PHE A 212 -17.91 -0.86 -0.61
C PHE A 212 -18.60 -1.78 -1.64
N ALA A 213 -19.91 -1.62 -1.83
CA ALA A 213 -20.65 -2.38 -2.85
C ALA A 213 -20.05 -2.16 -4.25
N THR A 214 -19.72 -0.91 -4.60
CA THR A 214 -19.13 -0.57 -5.91
C THR A 214 -17.73 -1.20 -6.07
N ALA A 215 -16.90 -1.12 -5.03
CA ALA A 215 -15.54 -1.66 -5.06
C ALA A 215 -15.53 -3.20 -5.17
N SER A 216 -16.45 -3.87 -4.49
CA SER A 216 -16.53 -5.36 -4.47
C SER A 216 -16.98 -5.93 -5.80
N VAL A 217 -17.91 -5.29 -6.51
CA VAL A 217 -18.40 -5.76 -7.82
C VAL A 217 -17.28 -5.70 -8.89
N GLY A 218 -16.45 -4.67 -8.85
CA GLY A 218 -15.36 -4.46 -9.83
C GLY A 218 -14.19 -5.42 -9.68
N SER A 219 -14.02 -6.06 -8.52
CA SER A 219 -12.85 -6.86 -8.17
C SER A 219 -13.06 -8.39 -8.21
N GLY A 220 -14.28 -8.85 -8.50
CA GLY A 220 -14.62 -10.28 -8.42
C GLY A 220 -14.72 -10.83 -6.97
N TRP A 221 -14.52 -10.00 -5.95
CA TRP A 221 -14.59 -10.40 -4.54
C TRP A 221 -16.00 -10.80 -4.10
N ALA A 222 -17.03 -10.31 -4.79
CA ALA A 222 -18.42 -10.69 -4.54
C ALA A 222 -18.73 -12.18 -4.83
N ALA A 223 -17.85 -12.87 -5.52
CA ALA A 223 -18.02 -14.28 -5.90
C ALA A 223 -17.50 -15.29 -4.83
N VAL A 224 -16.93 -14.81 -3.73
CA VAL A 224 -16.26 -15.68 -2.72
C VAL A 224 -17.04 -15.76 -1.41
N VAL A 225 -18.17 -15.06 -1.29
CA VAL A 225 -19.02 -15.08 -0.09
C VAL A 225 -20.27 -15.92 -0.39
N ASP A 226 -20.09 -17.24 -0.39
CA ASP A 226 -21.17 -18.22 -0.31
C ASP A 226 -20.84 -19.26 0.76
#